data_4616664a1c76c19ca5b67494f4ced813
#
_entry.id   4616664a1c76c19ca5b67494f4ced813
#
_cell.length_a   1.000
_cell.length_b   1.000
_cell.length_c   1.000
_cell.angle_alpha   90.00
_cell.angle_beta   90.00
_cell.angle_gamma   90.00
#
_symmetry.space_group_name_H-M   'P 1'
#
loop_
_entity.id
_entity.type
_entity.pdbx_description
1 polymer ?
#
loop_
_entity_poly.entity_id
_entity_poly.type
_entity_poly.pdbx_seq_one_letter_code
_entity_poly.pdbx_strand_id
1 'polypeptide(L)'
;RTSYIFVPVAFSEFKRVSRNAMNESDILPAYLLSGGSPCACTSLVAHGHLPDHVLEMVRDWVYGEVSASGRSRPMMVGVMDCLMRLAGTPVGQSKLAREAGLANNTVAAGYIELLSDLMCMASSFAWDEAHRRPNRRRPCKFHLTNLLAASAWHPGRPRRPADFHALPESEQGSLLEWLVAQELFRRAALRGDEFPEVMSFWQSGEHEIDFVLDERTFVEVKRGKTSPLDFAWFPKCFPKGHLTVVSDSRYETDQIHGVTIEDFLAMEAAGDAV
;
A
#
# COMPACT_ATOMS: atom_id res chain seq x y z
N ARG A 1 23.49 17.66 4.06
CA ARG A 1 22.36 17.95 3.16
C ARG A 1 21.11 17.48 3.87
N THR A 2 20.15 18.38 4.13
CA THR A 2 18.89 18.01 4.75
C THR A 2 17.95 17.54 3.65
N SER A 3 17.44 16.31 3.73
CA SER A 3 16.45 15.77 2.81
C SER A 3 15.06 15.89 3.45
N TYR A 4 14.06 16.23 2.66
CA TYR A 4 12.66 16.28 3.09
C TYR A 4 11.84 15.33 2.22
N ILE A 5 11.02 14.50 2.86
CA ILE A 5 10.06 13.63 2.19
C ILE A 5 8.71 14.33 2.23
N PHE A 6 8.12 14.56 1.06
CA PHE A 6 6.74 15.04 0.95
C PHE A 6 5.81 13.83 0.99
N VAL A 7 5.09 13.69 2.08
CA VAL A 7 4.12 12.61 2.26
C VAL A 7 2.76 12.94 1.65
N PRO A 8 1.94 11.94 1.31
CA PRO A 8 0.56 12.15 0.89
C PRO A 8 -0.24 12.97 1.91
N VAL A 9 -1.25 13.72 1.44
CA VAL A 9 -2.25 14.37 2.29
C VAL A 9 -2.90 13.29 3.16
N ALA A 10 -3.07 13.54 4.46
CA ALA A 10 -3.71 12.60 5.35
C ALA A 10 -5.19 12.40 4.99
N PHE A 11 -5.72 11.18 5.18
CA PHE A 11 -7.14 10.90 4.93
C PHE A 11 -8.06 11.82 5.74
N SER A 12 -7.75 12.08 7.01
CA SER A 12 -8.52 12.98 7.87
C SER A 12 -8.65 14.38 7.28
N GLU A 13 -7.59 14.92 6.69
CA GLU A 13 -7.58 16.23 6.03
C GLU A 13 -8.38 16.19 4.72
N PHE A 14 -8.19 15.16 3.90
CA PHE A 14 -9.00 14.98 2.69
C PHE A 14 -10.49 14.86 3.03
N LYS A 15 -10.85 14.04 4.03
CA LYS A 15 -12.23 13.87 4.50
C LYS A 15 -12.80 15.21 4.99
N ARG A 16 -12.03 16.01 5.73
CA ARG A 16 -12.44 17.32 6.22
C ARG A 16 -12.82 18.28 5.08
N VAL A 17 -12.02 18.33 4.01
CA VAL A 17 -12.27 19.26 2.90
C VAL A 17 -13.31 18.75 1.89
N SER A 18 -13.50 17.43 1.78
CA SER A 18 -14.43 16.81 0.82
C SER A 18 -15.87 16.67 1.32
N ARG A 19 -16.11 16.77 2.63
CA ARG A 19 -17.42 16.55 3.27
C ARG A 19 -18.62 17.24 2.61
N ASN A 20 -18.41 18.47 2.12
CA ASN A 20 -19.50 19.27 1.53
C ASN A 20 -19.58 19.12 0.00
N ALA A 21 -18.65 18.39 -0.61
CA ALA A 21 -18.54 18.25 -2.07
C ALA A 21 -18.82 16.83 -2.57
N MET A 22 -18.80 15.84 -1.67
CA MET A 22 -18.93 14.41 -2.02
C MET A 22 -19.90 13.71 -1.06
N ASN A 23 -20.52 12.62 -1.53
CA ASN A 23 -21.24 11.70 -0.64
C ASN A 23 -20.23 11.02 0.32
N GLU A 24 -20.66 10.73 1.54
CA GLU A 24 -19.81 10.06 2.55
C GLU A 24 -19.25 8.72 2.03
N SER A 25 -20.05 7.95 1.29
CA SER A 25 -19.64 6.67 0.67
C SER A 25 -18.56 6.80 -0.40
N ASP A 26 -18.40 8.00 -0.98
CA ASP A 26 -17.46 8.25 -2.08
C ASP A 26 -16.10 8.77 -1.59
N ILE A 27 -16.01 9.23 -0.33
CA ILE A 27 -14.82 9.88 0.21
C ILE A 27 -13.63 8.91 0.27
N LEU A 28 -13.81 7.72 0.83
CA LEU A 28 -12.73 6.73 0.92
C LEU A 28 -12.28 6.23 -0.46
N PRO A 29 -13.19 5.83 -1.39
CA PRO A 29 -12.79 5.51 -2.76
C PRO A 29 -12.07 6.65 -3.48
N ALA A 30 -12.53 7.89 -3.33
CA ALA A 30 -11.86 9.05 -3.92
C ALA A 30 -10.45 9.25 -3.37
N TYR A 31 -10.28 9.11 -2.05
CA TYR A 31 -8.96 9.19 -1.42
C TYR A 31 -8.03 8.10 -1.94
N LEU A 32 -8.52 6.86 -2.00
CA LEU A 32 -7.77 5.72 -2.54
C LEU A 32 -7.30 5.99 -3.97
N LEU A 33 -8.19 6.46 -4.86
CA LEU A 33 -7.84 6.77 -6.24
C LEU A 33 -6.85 7.93 -6.37
N SER A 34 -6.93 8.93 -5.48
CA SER A 34 -6.02 10.08 -5.47
C SER A 34 -4.64 9.76 -4.89
N GLY A 35 -4.54 8.72 -4.08
CA GLY A 35 -3.35 8.43 -3.29
C GLY A 35 -2.91 9.56 -2.38
N GLY A 36 -3.83 10.47 -1.99
CA GLY A 36 -3.48 11.65 -1.21
C GLY A 36 -2.62 12.68 -1.97
N SER A 37 -2.49 12.55 -3.30
CA SER A 37 -1.82 13.56 -4.13
C SER A 37 -2.64 14.84 -4.17
N PRO A 38 -2.09 16.03 -3.83
CA PRO A 38 -2.85 17.28 -3.75
C PRO A 38 -3.60 17.62 -5.03
N CYS A 39 -2.99 17.45 -6.21
CA CYS A 39 -3.65 17.73 -7.49
C CYS A 39 -4.79 16.76 -7.78
N ALA A 40 -4.63 15.47 -7.47
CA ALA A 40 -5.66 14.46 -7.65
C ALA A 40 -6.81 14.65 -6.65
N CYS A 41 -6.50 14.95 -5.39
CA CYS A 41 -7.50 15.29 -4.36
C CYS A 41 -8.35 16.48 -4.79
N THR A 42 -7.71 17.56 -5.25
CA THR A 42 -8.41 18.77 -5.74
C THR A 42 -9.30 18.45 -6.94
N SER A 43 -8.80 17.64 -7.90
CA SER A 43 -9.60 17.26 -9.07
C SER A 43 -10.84 16.45 -8.70
N LEU A 44 -10.70 15.49 -7.79
CA LEU A 44 -11.82 14.66 -7.32
C LEU A 44 -12.87 15.49 -6.57
N VAL A 45 -12.43 16.41 -5.70
CA VAL A 45 -13.35 17.31 -4.98
C VAL A 45 -14.09 18.25 -5.95
N ALA A 46 -13.38 18.79 -6.94
CA ALA A 46 -13.96 19.78 -7.87
C ALA A 46 -14.83 19.15 -8.97
N HIS A 47 -14.48 17.96 -9.45
CA HIS A 47 -15.04 17.36 -10.67
C HIS A 47 -15.66 15.97 -10.45
N GLY A 48 -15.47 15.35 -9.29
CA GLY A 48 -15.93 13.98 -9.01
C GLY A 48 -15.16 12.88 -9.76
N HIS A 49 -14.09 13.23 -10.45
CA HIS A 49 -13.26 12.28 -11.19
C HIS A 49 -11.81 12.76 -11.37
N LEU A 50 -10.92 11.82 -11.66
CA LEU A 50 -9.54 12.10 -12.07
C LEU A 50 -9.50 12.39 -13.58
N PRO A 51 -9.08 13.60 -14.01
CA PRO A 51 -8.85 13.90 -15.42
C PRO A 51 -7.70 13.08 -15.99
N ASP A 52 -7.72 12.83 -17.32
CA ASP A 52 -6.67 12.08 -18.03
C ASP A 52 -5.29 12.63 -17.75
N HIS A 53 -5.13 13.94 -17.83
CA HIS A 53 -3.83 14.61 -17.67
C HIS A 53 -3.21 14.37 -16.28
N VAL A 54 -4.00 14.11 -15.23
CA VAL A 54 -3.48 13.81 -13.87
C VAL A 54 -2.83 12.43 -13.87
N LEU A 55 -3.45 11.44 -14.50
CA LEU A 55 -2.90 10.08 -14.61
C LEU A 55 -1.70 10.05 -15.59
N GLU A 56 -1.78 10.78 -16.69
CA GLU A 56 -0.69 10.92 -17.66
C GLU A 56 0.53 11.58 -17.02
N MET A 57 0.36 12.64 -16.26
CA MET A 57 1.45 13.32 -15.54
C MET A 57 2.26 12.35 -14.67
N VAL A 58 1.60 11.44 -13.94
CA VAL A 58 2.30 10.45 -13.11
C VAL A 58 3.04 9.43 -13.98
N ARG A 59 2.43 8.98 -15.07
CA ARG A 59 3.08 8.07 -16.02
C ARG A 59 4.29 8.71 -16.66
N ASP A 60 4.16 9.95 -17.11
CA ASP A 60 5.23 10.69 -17.77
C ASP A 60 6.40 10.96 -16.83
N TRP A 61 6.09 11.27 -15.55
CA TRP A 61 7.11 11.37 -14.53
C TRP A 61 7.90 10.07 -14.37
N VAL A 62 7.23 8.93 -14.13
CA VAL A 62 7.92 7.64 -14.00
C VAL A 62 8.68 7.28 -15.27
N TYR A 63 8.12 7.51 -16.47
CA TYR A 63 8.79 7.27 -17.73
C TYR A 63 10.01 8.17 -17.95
N GLY A 64 9.97 9.41 -17.46
CA GLY A 64 11.10 10.32 -17.45
C GLY A 64 12.28 9.74 -16.66
N GLU A 65 12.02 9.29 -15.43
CA GLU A 65 13.04 8.69 -14.56
C GLU A 65 13.56 7.35 -15.09
N VAL A 66 12.69 6.51 -15.65
CA VAL A 66 13.08 5.28 -16.37
C VAL A 66 14.07 5.60 -17.49
N SER A 67 13.77 6.63 -18.30
CA SER A 67 14.63 7.04 -19.41
C SER A 67 15.95 7.67 -18.91
N ALA A 68 15.89 8.51 -17.88
CA ALA A 68 17.06 9.13 -17.27
C ALA A 68 18.01 8.09 -16.66
N SER A 69 17.46 6.98 -16.13
CA SER A 69 18.26 5.85 -15.61
C SER A 69 18.75 4.89 -16.71
N GLY A 70 18.54 5.20 -18.00
CA GLY A 70 18.93 4.35 -19.13
C GLY A 70 18.11 3.04 -19.24
N ARG A 71 16.96 2.97 -18.58
CA ARG A 71 16.08 1.79 -18.60
C ARG A 71 15.01 1.89 -19.68
N SER A 72 14.41 0.75 -20.02
CA SER A 72 13.39 0.61 -21.06
C SER A 72 11.98 0.89 -20.53
N ARG A 73 11.26 1.82 -21.17
CA ARG A 73 9.84 2.09 -20.87
C ARG A 73 8.93 0.88 -21.07
N PRO A 74 9.02 0.12 -22.20
CA PRO A 74 8.23 -1.10 -22.35
C PRO A 74 8.45 -2.14 -21.24
N MET A 75 9.69 -2.29 -20.75
CA MET A 75 9.97 -3.19 -19.64
C MET A 75 9.36 -2.68 -18.33
N MET A 76 9.35 -1.36 -18.09
CA MET A 76 8.66 -0.79 -16.92
C MET A 76 7.15 -1.08 -16.98
N VAL A 77 6.52 -1.00 -18.14
CA VAL A 77 5.10 -1.39 -18.30
C VAL A 77 4.90 -2.84 -17.89
N GLY A 78 5.76 -3.75 -18.35
CA GLY A 78 5.71 -5.17 -17.96
C GLY A 78 5.92 -5.39 -16.44
N VAL A 79 6.79 -4.61 -15.80
CA VAL A 79 6.99 -4.64 -14.35
C VAL A 79 5.73 -4.18 -13.63
N MET A 80 5.15 -3.03 -14.02
CA MET A 80 3.93 -2.51 -13.39
C MET A 80 2.74 -3.46 -13.56
N ASP A 81 2.55 -4.03 -14.75
CA ASP A 81 1.52 -5.04 -14.99
C ASP A 81 1.73 -6.29 -14.11
N CYS A 82 2.97 -6.75 -13.98
CA CYS A 82 3.32 -7.86 -13.11
C CYS A 82 3.02 -7.56 -11.63
N LEU A 83 3.38 -6.37 -11.14
CA LEU A 83 3.11 -5.94 -9.77
C LEU A 83 1.60 -5.89 -9.49
N MET A 84 0.80 -5.38 -10.44
CA MET A 84 -0.67 -5.37 -10.34
C MET A 84 -1.25 -6.79 -10.25
N ARG A 85 -0.82 -7.70 -11.13
CA ARG A 85 -1.33 -9.09 -11.15
C ARG A 85 -0.92 -9.92 -9.93
N LEU A 86 0.23 -9.63 -9.34
CA LEU A 86 0.80 -10.38 -8.22
C LEU A 86 0.60 -9.66 -6.87
N ALA A 87 -0.29 -8.68 -6.84
CA ALA A 87 -0.66 -7.96 -5.62
C ALA A 87 -0.99 -8.94 -4.47
N GLY A 88 -0.50 -8.64 -3.27
CA GLY A 88 -0.71 -9.46 -2.08
C GLY A 88 0.03 -10.82 -2.06
N THR A 89 0.72 -11.21 -3.14
CA THR A 89 1.40 -12.52 -3.23
C THR A 89 2.92 -12.36 -3.06
N PRO A 90 3.57 -13.15 -2.19
CA PRO A 90 5.04 -13.16 -2.10
C PRO A 90 5.68 -13.65 -3.41
N VAL A 91 6.58 -12.85 -3.95
CA VAL A 91 7.23 -13.09 -5.25
C VAL A 91 8.75 -13.03 -5.10
N GLY A 92 9.43 -14.07 -5.60
CA GLY A 92 10.89 -14.04 -5.75
C GLY A 92 11.29 -13.29 -7.01
N GLN A 93 12.48 -12.69 -7.01
CA GLN A 93 13.01 -11.90 -8.12
C GLN A 93 13.06 -12.67 -9.45
N SER A 94 13.34 -13.98 -9.42
CA SER A 94 13.34 -14.83 -10.62
C SER A 94 11.94 -14.97 -11.24
N LYS A 95 10.91 -15.11 -10.40
CA LYS A 95 9.52 -15.14 -10.86
C LYS A 95 9.12 -13.79 -11.43
N LEU A 96 9.45 -12.71 -10.72
CA LEU A 96 9.18 -11.34 -11.20
C LEU A 96 9.84 -11.08 -12.57
N ALA A 97 11.12 -11.42 -12.72
CA ALA A 97 11.83 -11.26 -13.98
C ALA A 97 11.14 -12.00 -15.14
N ARG A 98 10.79 -13.26 -14.93
CA ARG A 98 10.11 -14.08 -15.93
C ARG A 98 8.73 -13.53 -16.29
N GLU A 99 7.90 -13.21 -15.28
CA GLU A 99 6.53 -12.74 -15.48
C GLU A 99 6.46 -11.34 -16.12
N ALA A 100 7.45 -10.49 -15.86
CA ALA A 100 7.58 -9.16 -16.47
C ALA A 100 8.35 -9.16 -17.79
N GLY A 101 8.79 -10.33 -18.30
CA GLY A 101 9.53 -10.44 -19.55
C GLY A 101 10.94 -9.85 -19.51
N LEU A 102 11.58 -9.83 -18.33
CA LEU A 102 12.91 -9.27 -18.14
C LEU A 102 14.00 -10.34 -18.33
N ALA A 103 15.20 -9.89 -18.74
CA ALA A 103 16.31 -10.78 -19.07
C ALA A 103 16.81 -11.62 -17.85
N ASN A 104 16.82 -11.06 -16.66
CA ASN A 104 17.30 -11.71 -15.44
C ASN A 104 16.88 -10.96 -14.17
N ASN A 105 17.24 -11.55 -13.01
CA ASN A 105 16.92 -11.02 -11.68
C ASN A 105 17.55 -9.64 -11.40
N THR A 106 18.75 -9.38 -11.91
CA THR A 106 19.45 -8.10 -11.70
C THR A 106 18.69 -6.97 -12.40
N VAL A 107 18.18 -7.22 -13.60
CA VAL A 107 17.34 -6.25 -14.32
C VAL A 107 16.04 -6.00 -13.53
N ALA A 108 15.39 -7.07 -13.05
CA ALA A 108 14.18 -6.93 -12.23
C ALA A 108 14.44 -6.11 -10.96
N ALA A 109 15.51 -6.44 -10.23
CA ALA A 109 15.91 -5.69 -9.03
C ALA A 109 16.11 -4.20 -9.31
N GLY A 110 16.73 -3.84 -10.43
CA GLY A 110 16.95 -2.45 -10.80
C GLY A 110 15.66 -1.66 -11.08
N TYR A 111 14.60 -2.30 -11.62
CA TYR A 111 13.28 -1.64 -11.77
C TYR A 111 12.57 -1.49 -10.43
N ILE A 112 12.68 -2.49 -9.54
CA ILE A 112 12.13 -2.42 -8.19
C ILE A 112 12.81 -1.32 -7.38
N GLU A 113 14.14 -1.24 -7.41
CA GLU A 113 14.91 -0.18 -6.79
C GLU A 113 14.47 1.21 -7.29
N LEU A 114 14.37 1.40 -8.60
CA LEU A 114 13.90 2.65 -9.17
C LEU A 114 12.49 3.02 -8.67
N LEU A 115 11.54 2.08 -8.63
CA LEU A 115 10.19 2.35 -8.11
C LEU A 115 10.19 2.67 -6.61
N SER A 116 11.08 2.06 -5.84
CA SER A 116 11.27 2.40 -4.40
C SER A 116 11.87 3.80 -4.25
N ASP A 117 12.91 4.14 -5.02
CA ASP A 117 13.54 5.47 -5.01
C ASP A 117 12.56 6.58 -5.40
N LEU A 118 11.61 6.27 -6.29
CA LEU A 118 10.50 7.15 -6.67
C LEU A 118 9.36 7.17 -5.64
N MET A 119 9.48 6.43 -4.54
CA MET A 119 8.42 6.29 -3.53
C MET A 119 7.09 5.80 -4.12
N CYS A 120 7.15 5.08 -5.25
CA CYS A 120 5.99 4.47 -5.89
C CYS A 120 5.61 3.15 -5.22
N MET A 121 6.57 2.49 -4.57
CA MET A 121 6.43 1.14 -4.09
C MET A 121 7.22 0.92 -2.81
N ALA A 122 6.70 0.04 -1.94
CA ALA A 122 7.41 -0.54 -0.81
C ALA A 122 7.59 -2.06 -1.01
N SER A 123 8.74 -2.57 -0.59
CA SER A 123 9.03 -4.00 -0.53
C SER A 123 8.74 -4.54 0.86
N SER A 124 7.85 -5.53 0.98
CA SER A 124 7.54 -6.20 2.24
C SER A 124 8.22 -7.57 2.28
N PHE A 125 9.18 -7.73 3.18
CA PHE A 125 9.98 -8.95 3.33
C PHE A 125 9.37 -9.88 4.38
N ALA A 126 9.54 -11.20 4.19
CA ALA A 126 9.11 -12.17 5.19
C ALA A 126 9.79 -11.90 6.54
N TRP A 127 9.01 -11.79 7.60
CA TRP A 127 9.53 -11.62 8.95
C TRP A 127 10.22 -12.90 9.44
N ASP A 128 11.41 -12.76 9.96
CA ASP A 128 12.18 -13.85 10.59
C ASP A 128 12.03 -13.72 12.10
N GLU A 129 11.18 -14.55 12.69
CA GLU A 129 10.90 -14.56 14.13
C GLU A 129 12.14 -14.84 14.97
N ALA A 130 13.02 -15.75 14.50
CA ALA A 130 14.20 -16.15 15.24
C ALA A 130 15.24 -15.02 15.35
N HIS A 131 15.35 -14.21 14.29
CA HIS A 131 16.31 -13.10 14.22
C HIS A 131 15.65 -11.73 14.40
N ARG A 132 14.32 -11.67 14.53
CA ARG A 132 13.52 -10.45 14.73
C ARG A 132 13.81 -9.38 13.69
N ARG A 133 13.82 -9.76 12.42
CA ARG A 133 14.17 -8.85 11.30
C ARG A 133 13.59 -9.33 9.97
N PRO A 134 13.47 -8.41 8.98
CA PRO A 134 13.12 -8.77 7.61
C PRO A 134 14.12 -9.75 6.98
N ASN A 135 13.65 -10.84 6.38
CA ASN A 135 14.47 -11.81 5.66
C ASN A 135 14.49 -11.51 4.15
N ARG A 136 15.50 -10.74 3.72
CA ARG A 136 15.66 -10.33 2.31
C ARG A 136 15.99 -11.48 1.33
N ARG A 137 16.23 -12.70 1.83
CA ARG A 137 16.53 -13.88 0.99
C ARG A 137 15.29 -14.65 0.57
N ARG A 138 14.15 -14.40 1.21
CA ARG A 138 12.86 -15.00 0.87
C ARG A 138 12.12 -14.15 -0.17
N PRO A 139 11.13 -14.73 -0.88
CA PRO A 139 10.19 -13.96 -1.66
C PRO A 139 9.58 -12.82 -0.82
N CYS A 140 9.34 -11.66 -1.44
CA CYS A 140 8.73 -10.51 -0.79
C CYS A 140 7.41 -10.14 -1.49
N LYS A 141 6.53 -9.45 -0.77
CA LYS A 141 5.37 -8.78 -1.34
C LYS A 141 5.78 -7.39 -1.82
N PHE A 142 5.09 -6.88 -2.82
CA PHE A 142 5.27 -5.52 -3.33
C PHE A 142 3.97 -4.75 -3.17
N HIS A 143 4.02 -3.60 -2.51
CA HIS A 143 2.89 -2.71 -2.30
C HIS A 143 3.11 -1.40 -3.05
N LEU A 144 2.18 -1.02 -3.91
CA LEU A 144 2.22 0.30 -4.53
C LEU A 144 1.77 1.34 -3.50
N THR A 145 2.73 2.01 -2.88
CA THR A 145 2.50 3.03 -1.83
C THR A 145 2.17 4.41 -2.41
N ASN A 146 2.34 4.61 -3.71
CA ASN A 146 1.78 5.74 -4.43
C ASN A 146 0.51 5.26 -5.16
N LEU A 147 -0.65 5.40 -4.51
CA LEU A 147 -1.91 4.91 -5.06
C LEU A 147 -2.37 5.68 -6.30
N LEU A 148 -1.94 6.93 -6.51
CA LEU A 148 -2.18 7.62 -7.77
C LEU A 148 -1.42 6.95 -8.92
N ALA A 149 -0.18 6.49 -8.67
CA ALA A 149 0.54 5.66 -9.64
C ALA A 149 -0.18 4.32 -9.84
N ALA A 150 -0.66 3.67 -8.78
CA ALA A 150 -1.48 2.46 -8.91
C ALA A 150 -2.70 2.71 -9.82
N SER A 151 -3.47 3.77 -9.59
CA SER A 151 -4.61 4.15 -10.43
C SER A 151 -4.20 4.42 -11.89
N ALA A 152 -3.05 5.06 -12.12
CA ALA A 152 -2.55 5.38 -13.45
C ALA A 152 -2.15 4.14 -14.28
N TRP A 153 -1.65 3.08 -13.63
CA TRP A 153 -1.28 1.82 -14.31
C TRP A 153 -2.35 0.74 -14.24
N HIS A 154 -3.39 0.93 -13.44
CA HIS A 154 -4.47 -0.06 -13.34
C HIS A 154 -5.12 -0.32 -14.71
N PRO A 155 -5.29 -1.58 -15.13
CA PRO A 155 -5.90 -1.90 -16.44
C PRO A 155 -7.29 -1.28 -16.64
N GLY A 156 -8.11 -1.27 -15.59
CA GLY A 156 -9.45 -0.66 -15.58
C GLY A 156 -9.45 0.87 -15.52
N ARG A 157 -8.29 1.51 -15.29
CA ARG A 157 -8.14 2.98 -15.16
C ARG A 157 -9.25 3.63 -14.35
N PRO A 158 -9.46 3.24 -13.08
CA PRO A 158 -10.52 3.79 -12.26
C PRO A 158 -10.27 5.29 -12.03
N ARG A 159 -11.29 6.11 -12.25
CA ARG A 159 -11.21 7.58 -12.14
C ARG A 159 -12.24 8.17 -11.22
N ARG A 160 -13.32 7.44 -10.95
CA ARG A 160 -14.45 7.86 -10.12
C ARG A 160 -14.60 6.90 -8.95
N PRO A 161 -15.14 7.34 -7.82
CA PRO A 161 -15.49 6.45 -6.72
C PRO A 161 -16.29 5.22 -7.17
N ALA A 162 -17.25 5.41 -8.09
CA ALA A 162 -18.05 4.32 -8.65
C ALA A 162 -17.21 3.27 -9.40
N ASP A 163 -16.11 3.68 -10.05
CA ASP A 163 -15.23 2.74 -10.77
C ASP A 163 -14.53 1.80 -9.79
N PHE A 164 -14.13 2.28 -8.59
CA PHE A 164 -13.58 1.43 -7.54
C PHE A 164 -14.59 0.36 -7.09
N HIS A 165 -15.85 0.74 -6.88
CA HIS A 165 -16.89 -0.21 -6.50
C HIS A 165 -17.22 -1.22 -7.59
N ALA A 166 -16.95 -0.91 -8.85
CA ALA A 166 -17.13 -1.81 -9.99
C ALA A 166 -15.97 -2.79 -10.20
N LEU A 167 -14.82 -2.61 -9.51
CA LEU A 167 -13.69 -3.53 -9.60
C LEU A 167 -14.03 -4.90 -8.99
N PRO A 168 -13.38 -5.98 -9.45
CA PRO A 168 -13.44 -7.28 -8.78
C PRO A 168 -13.05 -7.18 -7.31
N GLU A 169 -13.65 -8.02 -6.46
CA GLU A 169 -13.40 -7.99 -5.02
C GLU A 169 -11.93 -8.19 -4.64
N SER A 170 -11.21 -9.05 -5.38
CA SER A 170 -9.78 -9.27 -5.19
C SER A 170 -8.95 -8.01 -5.49
N GLU A 171 -9.31 -7.25 -6.53
CA GLU A 171 -8.63 -6.00 -6.86
C GLU A 171 -8.93 -4.92 -5.84
N GLN A 172 -10.17 -4.82 -5.36
CA GLN A 172 -10.52 -3.93 -4.26
C GLN A 172 -9.72 -4.27 -2.99
N GLY A 173 -9.61 -5.56 -2.66
CA GLY A 173 -8.81 -6.03 -1.52
C GLY A 173 -7.35 -5.62 -1.62
N SER A 174 -6.73 -5.81 -2.79
CA SER A 174 -5.35 -5.40 -3.04
C SER A 174 -5.14 -3.88 -2.91
N LEU A 175 -6.07 -3.09 -3.41
CA LEU A 175 -6.02 -1.64 -3.29
C LEU A 175 -6.18 -1.16 -1.84
N LEU A 176 -7.01 -1.84 -1.03
CA LEU A 176 -7.15 -1.55 0.40
C LEU A 176 -5.86 -1.92 1.17
N GLU A 177 -5.23 -3.06 0.87
CA GLU A 177 -3.93 -3.44 1.43
C GLU A 177 -2.86 -2.40 1.09
N TRP A 178 -2.82 -1.91 -0.16
CA TRP A 178 -1.89 -0.86 -0.57
C TRP A 178 -2.19 0.49 0.08
N LEU A 179 -3.47 0.81 0.35
CA LEU A 179 -3.83 2.01 1.10
C LEU A 179 -3.30 1.96 2.54
N VAL A 180 -3.40 0.80 3.18
CA VAL A 180 -2.79 0.59 4.51
C VAL A 180 -1.26 0.69 4.41
N ALA A 181 -0.64 0.10 3.40
CA ALA A 181 0.80 0.22 3.16
C ALA A 181 1.23 1.68 2.96
N GLN A 182 0.48 2.47 2.17
CA GLN A 182 0.74 3.90 1.98
C GLN A 182 0.64 4.67 3.30
N GLU A 183 -0.35 4.37 4.13
CA GLU A 183 -0.49 5.04 5.42
C GLU A 183 0.64 4.65 6.38
N LEU A 184 1.04 3.39 6.43
CA LEU A 184 2.20 2.94 7.22
C LEU A 184 3.49 3.62 6.75
N PHE A 185 3.70 3.71 5.42
CA PHE A 185 4.81 4.47 4.83
C PHE A 185 4.77 5.94 5.26
N ARG A 186 3.60 6.59 5.15
CA ARG A 186 3.41 7.99 5.55
C ARG A 186 3.77 8.22 7.01
N ARG A 187 3.30 7.35 7.91
CA ARG A 187 3.60 7.41 9.36
C ARG A 187 5.08 7.21 9.63
N ALA A 188 5.72 6.23 8.98
CA ALA A 188 7.15 5.96 9.11
C ALA A 188 7.99 7.18 8.64
N ALA A 189 7.65 7.75 7.48
CA ALA A 189 8.32 8.94 6.96
C ALA A 189 8.18 10.16 7.89
N LEU A 190 7.00 10.36 8.49
CA LEU A 190 6.77 11.44 9.46
C LEU A 190 7.57 11.27 10.76
N ARG A 191 7.80 10.02 11.20
CA ARG A 191 8.70 9.75 12.34
C ARG A 191 10.18 9.91 11.99
N GLY A 192 10.52 10.09 10.72
CA GLY A 192 11.90 10.19 10.26
C GLY A 192 12.60 8.86 10.09
N ASP A 193 11.84 7.77 9.86
CA ASP A 193 12.42 6.47 9.59
C ASP A 193 13.31 6.53 8.32
N GLU A 194 14.48 5.91 8.38
CA GLU A 194 15.50 5.97 7.31
C GLU A 194 15.04 5.23 6.03
N PHE A 195 14.31 4.12 6.19
CA PHE A 195 13.85 3.27 5.09
C PHE A 195 12.35 2.97 5.20
N PRO A 196 11.48 3.98 5.04
CA PRO A 196 10.03 3.79 5.15
C PRO A 196 9.46 2.88 4.04
N GLU A 197 10.18 2.71 2.94
CA GLU A 197 9.82 1.82 1.83
C GLU A 197 10.08 0.33 2.12
N VAL A 198 10.63 -0.02 3.29
CA VAL A 198 10.87 -1.40 3.72
C VAL A 198 9.84 -1.79 4.76
N MET A 199 9.06 -2.81 4.45
CA MET A 199 8.03 -3.37 5.31
C MET A 199 8.30 -4.86 5.57
N SER A 200 7.50 -5.47 6.43
CA SER A 200 7.55 -6.91 6.68
C SER A 200 6.16 -7.50 6.70
N PHE A 201 6.04 -8.75 6.29
CA PHE A 201 4.87 -9.59 6.45
C PHE A 201 5.25 -10.89 7.16
N TRP A 202 4.27 -11.60 7.70
CA TRP A 202 4.52 -12.91 8.28
C TRP A 202 3.59 -13.96 7.65
N GLN A 203 4.14 -15.15 7.43
CA GLN A 203 3.37 -16.28 6.89
C GLN A 203 3.89 -17.59 7.48
N SER A 204 2.98 -18.41 8.00
CA SER A 204 3.27 -19.76 8.48
C SER A 204 2.06 -20.70 8.26
N GLY A 205 2.26 -21.72 7.47
CA GLY A 205 1.16 -22.65 7.11
C GLY A 205 0.04 -21.91 6.36
N GLU A 206 -1.16 -21.96 6.94
CA GLU A 206 -2.36 -21.33 6.36
C GLU A 206 -2.59 -19.90 6.90
N HIS A 207 -1.74 -19.44 7.81
CA HIS A 207 -1.88 -18.14 8.45
C HIS A 207 -0.92 -17.12 7.85
N GLU A 208 -1.41 -15.91 7.70
CA GLU A 208 -0.67 -14.78 7.16
C GLU A 208 -1.01 -13.51 7.95
N ILE A 209 -0.05 -12.60 8.04
CA ILE A 209 -0.20 -11.23 8.54
C ILE A 209 0.43 -10.30 7.51
N ASP A 210 -0.34 -9.34 7.01
CA ASP A 210 0.08 -8.46 5.94
C ASP A 210 1.22 -7.52 6.34
N PHE A 211 1.20 -7.00 7.59
CA PHE A 211 2.24 -6.09 8.07
C PHE A 211 2.70 -6.45 9.48
N VAL A 212 4.00 -6.61 9.64
CA VAL A 212 4.69 -6.73 10.92
C VAL A 212 5.49 -5.45 11.11
N LEU A 213 5.06 -4.60 12.05
CA LEU A 213 5.68 -3.32 12.33
C LEU A 213 6.86 -3.46 13.28
N ASP A 214 6.69 -4.32 14.27
CA ASP A 214 7.72 -4.73 15.22
C ASP A 214 7.38 -6.10 15.83
N GLU A 215 8.08 -6.52 16.88
CA GLU A 215 7.88 -7.82 17.55
C GLU A 215 6.51 -8.00 18.22
N ARG A 216 5.76 -6.91 18.38
CA ARG A 216 4.50 -6.88 19.13
C ARG A 216 3.34 -6.28 18.35
N THR A 217 3.61 -5.58 17.28
CA THR A 217 2.60 -4.79 16.55
C THR A 217 2.40 -5.34 15.15
N PHE A 218 1.19 -5.80 14.89
CA PHE A 218 0.81 -6.47 13.66
C PHE A 218 -0.44 -5.84 13.07
N VAL A 219 -0.53 -5.81 11.74
CA VAL A 219 -1.71 -5.31 11.04
C VAL A 219 -2.10 -6.32 9.96
N GLU A 220 -3.37 -6.64 9.93
CA GLU A 220 -4.00 -7.49 8.91
C GLU A 220 -5.09 -6.72 8.21
N VAL A 221 -5.21 -6.88 6.89
CA VAL A 221 -6.22 -6.20 6.09
C VAL A 221 -7.18 -7.22 5.50
N LYS A 222 -8.45 -7.08 5.78
CA LYS A 222 -9.51 -7.94 5.24
C LYS A 222 -10.62 -7.12 4.64
N ARG A 223 -11.02 -7.46 3.43
CA ARG A 223 -12.23 -6.92 2.85
C ARG A 223 -13.44 -7.63 3.45
N GLY A 224 -14.47 -6.85 3.79
CA GLY A 224 -15.70 -7.36 4.38
C GLY A 224 -15.65 -7.48 5.91
N LYS A 225 -16.61 -8.19 6.47
CA LYS A 225 -16.76 -8.34 7.92
C LYS A 225 -15.86 -9.44 8.46
N THR A 226 -15.27 -9.18 9.62
CA THR A 226 -14.46 -10.14 10.37
C THR A 226 -14.90 -10.22 11.83
N SER A 227 -14.41 -11.22 12.53
CA SER A 227 -14.62 -11.41 13.97
C SER A 227 -13.32 -11.81 14.66
N PRO A 228 -13.19 -11.68 16.00
CA PRO A 228 -12.01 -12.16 16.72
C PRO A 228 -11.73 -13.65 16.53
N LEU A 229 -12.76 -14.45 16.23
CA LEU A 229 -12.64 -15.89 16.05
C LEU A 229 -11.83 -16.25 14.79
N ASP A 230 -11.89 -15.42 13.76
CA ASP A 230 -11.12 -15.63 12.53
C ASP A 230 -9.61 -15.58 12.79
N PHE A 231 -9.21 -14.94 13.87
CA PHE A 231 -7.83 -14.75 14.30
C PHE A 231 -7.49 -15.44 15.62
N ALA A 232 -8.30 -16.41 16.08
CA ALA A 232 -8.10 -17.13 17.34
C ALA A 232 -6.76 -17.89 17.44
N TRP A 233 -6.07 -18.06 16.31
CA TRP A 233 -4.72 -18.60 16.23
C TRP A 233 -3.63 -17.62 16.64
N PHE A 234 -3.87 -16.30 16.47
CA PHE A 234 -2.88 -15.24 16.68
C PHE A 234 -2.25 -15.23 18.08
N PRO A 235 -3.01 -15.27 19.19
CA PRO A 235 -2.44 -15.30 20.54
C PRO A 235 -1.54 -16.49 20.81
N LYS A 236 -1.73 -17.60 20.11
CA LYS A 236 -0.88 -18.80 20.23
C LYS A 236 0.47 -18.64 19.55
N CYS A 237 0.48 -17.96 18.39
CA CYS A 237 1.71 -17.66 17.66
C CYS A 237 2.46 -16.47 18.28
N PHE A 238 1.74 -15.46 18.72
CA PHE A 238 2.28 -14.20 19.26
C PHE A 238 1.71 -13.87 20.64
N PRO A 239 2.15 -14.56 21.72
CA PRO A 239 1.55 -14.39 23.06
C PRO A 239 1.65 -12.98 23.65
N LYS A 240 2.54 -12.14 23.13
CA LYS A 240 2.73 -10.74 23.55
C LYS A 240 2.42 -9.74 22.43
N GLY A 241 1.87 -10.23 21.31
CA GLY A 241 1.55 -9.43 20.14
C GLY A 241 0.19 -8.78 20.25
N HIS A 242 0.03 -7.68 19.53
CA HIS A 242 -1.25 -7.00 19.31
C HIS A 242 -1.51 -6.96 17.81
N LEU A 243 -2.66 -7.47 17.41
CA LEU A 243 -3.11 -7.51 16.02
C LEU A 243 -4.21 -6.48 15.80
N THR A 244 -3.97 -5.52 14.92
CA THR A 244 -5.01 -4.65 14.39
C THR A 244 -5.55 -5.26 13.11
N VAL A 245 -6.84 -5.59 13.08
CA VAL A 245 -7.52 -6.10 11.89
C VAL A 245 -8.30 -4.95 11.26
N VAL A 246 -7.85 -4.53 10.09
CA VAL A 246 -8.50 -3.47 9.31
C VAL A 246 -9.55 -4.14 8.40
N SER A 247 -10.84 -3.93 8.70
CA SER A 247 -11.96 -4.59 8.01
C SER A 247 -13.24 -3.75 8.10
N ASP A 248 -14.40 -4.29 7.74
CA ASP A 248 -15.70 -3.64 7.93
C ASP A 248 -16.29 -3.86 9.35
N SER A 249 -15.49 -4.37 10.28
CA SER A 249 -15.94 -4.72 11.64
C SER A 249 -15.17 -3.97 12.70
N ARG A 250 -15.87 -3.65 13.81
CA ARG A 250 -15.26 -3.11 15.04
C ARG A 250 -15.41 -4.11 16.16
N TYR A 251 -14.33 -4.50 16.79
CA TYR A 251 -14.30 -5.33 17.99
C TYR A 251 -13.01 -5.13 18.75
N GLU A 252 -13.02 -5.52 20.01
CA GLU A 252 -11.86 -5.38 20.88
C GLU A 252 -11.72 -6.60 21.77
N THR A 253 -10.51 -7.12 21.88
CA THR A 253 -10.09 -8.15 22.82
C THR A 253 -8.73 -7.75 23.38
N ASP A 254 -8.17 -8.53 24.30
CA ASP A 254 -6.86 -8.25 24.89
C ASP A 254 -5.72 -8.10 23.85
N GLN A 255 -5.80 -8.81 22.74
CA GLN A 255 -4.72 -8.83 21.73
C GLN A 255 -5.17 -8.56 20.30
N ILE A 256 -6.48 -8.54 20.02
CA ILE A 256 -7.01 -8.40 18.66
C ILE A 256 -8.03 -7.29 18.62
N HIS A 257 -7.76 -6.26 17.82
CA HIS A 257 -8.59 -5.08 17.65
C HIS A 257 -9.07 -4.99 16.19
N GLY A 258 -10.37 -5.07 15.97
CA GLY A 258 -10.99 -4.82 14.69
C GLY A 258 -11.33 -3.36 14.54
N VAL A 259 -10.88 -2.73 13.46
CA VAL A 259 -11.14 -1.32 13.14
C VAL A 259 -11.57 -1.17 11.69
N THR A 260 -12.35 -0.13 11.38
CA THR A 260 -12.64 0.18 9.98
C THR A 260 -11.41 0.79 9.31
N ILE A 261 -11.35 0.73 7.98
CA ILE A 261 -10.27 1.38 7.23
C ILE A 261 -10.22 2.90 7.51
N GLU A 262 -11.36 3.55 7.66
CA GLU A 262 -11.43 4.96 8.00
C GLU A 262 -10.91 5.26 9.40
N ASP A 263 -11.26 4.40 10.39
CA ASP A 263 -10.73 4.52 11.74
C ASP A 263 -9.21 4.34 11.72
N PHE A 264 -8.70 3.33 11.02
CA PHE A 264 -7.27 3.09 10.89
C PHE A 264 -6.54 4.30 10.30
N LEU A 265 -7.07 4.87 9.22
CA LEU A 265 -6.48 6.05 8.58
C LEU A 265 -6.58 7.33 9.42
N ALA A 266 -7.53 7.39 10.35
CA ALA A 266 -7.73 8.51 11.27
C ALA A 266 -6.91 8.38 12.56
N MET A 267 -6.36 7.18 12.88
CA MET A 267 -5.47 7.00 14.03
C MET A 267 -4.21 7.84 13.84
N GLU A 268 -3.88 8.66 14.82
CA GLU A 268 -2.58 9.32 14.89
C GLU A 268 -1.48 8.25 15.07
N ALA A 269 -0.30 8.52 14.52
CA ALA A 269 0.84 7.64 14.76
C ALA A 269 1.04 7.57 16.28
N ALA A 270 0.97 6.37 16.87
CA ALA A 270 1.22 6.18 18.30
C ALA A 270 2.64 6.68 18.62
N GLY A 271 2.77 7.90 19.10
CA GLY A 271 4.03 8.58 19.34
C GLY A 271 3.93 10.07 19.61
N ASP A 272 2.79 10.70 19.36
CA ASP A 272 2.60 12.13 19.61
C ASP A 272 2.05 12.44 21.01
N ALA A 273 2.46 11.65 22.03
CA ALA A 273 2.38 12.05 23.41
C ALA A 273 3.80 12.46 23.87
N VAL A 274 4.16 13.72 23.63
CA VAL A 274 5.25 14.40 24.34
C VAL A 274 4.75 14.96 25.62
#